data_b5dcb2594a88d62c750c79ae4c43c6d7
#
_entry.id   b5dcb2594a88d62c750c79ae4c43c6d7
#
_cell.length_a   1.000
_cell.length_b   1.000
_cell.length_c   1.000
_cell.angle_alpha   90.00
_cell.angle_beta   90.00
_cell.angle_gamma   90.00
#
_symmetry.space_group_name_H-M   'P 1'
#
loop_
_entity.id
_entity.type
_entity.pdbx_description
1 polymer ?
#
loop_
_entity_poly.entity_id
_entity_poly.type
_entity_poly.pdbx_seq_one_letter_code
_entity_poly.pdbx_strand_id
1 'polypeptide(L)'
;MVRFRMLNGKANSEVYNLINKEKLDVVSKPIAESHGLPNECYISEEYTKIERKKLFEDKWVVVGAASSLPKIGDAKPFNLLNLPIIILRDKKNKIRVFHNVCSHRGYKIMQKPCKIKNVIRCPYHSWSYDTDGTLVATPHIGGMNKHETDKFDKSINGLKEIRSYVWLDLIMINISNNEIAFEEYIKPLSDRWAKFWPEKDRKLISHSSDYGYFNLKAKCNWKFAIENYCESYHLPWVHPSLNSYSKIEDHYHIQGLPNRFAGQGTVVYNPRLKGKEKFPCFPNWPKDKEHIAEYVALFPNVMLGIHKDHYYAYWLEPVDHK
;
A
#
# COMPACT_ATOMS: atom_id res chain seq x y z
N MET A 1 8.26 17.73 7.18
CA MET A 1 9.37 16.75 7.33
C MET A 1 8.92 15.66 8.31
N VAL A 2 8.86 14.41 7.86
CA VAL A 2 8.36 13.28 8.66
C VAL A 2 9.39 12.95 9.74
N ARG A 3 9.01 13.09 11.03
CA ARG A 3 9.88 12.66 12.13
C ARG A 3 9.93 11.14 12.18
N PHE A 4 11.01 10.54 11.73
CA PHE A 4 11.32 9.14 11.99
C PHE A 4 11.78 8.98 13.45
N ARG A 5 10.87 8.56 14.33
CA ARG A 5 11.26 8.08 15.64
C ARG A 5 11.76 6.65 15.48
N MET A 6 13.06 6.46 15.56
CA MET A 6 13.69 5.16 15.42
C MET A 6 13.21 4.19 16.52
N LEU A 7 12.70 3.04 16.09
CA LEU A 7 12.25 1.97 16.97
C LEU A 7 13.43 1.10 17.41
N ASN A 8 13.50 0.82 18.71
CA ASN A 8 14.25 -0.22 19.43
C ASN A 8 15.66 -0.65 18.95
N GLY A 9 16.63 -0.56 19.83
CA GLY A 9 18.09 -0.66 19.69
C GLY A 9 18.74 -1.73 18.78
N LYS A 10 18.07 -2.86 18.45
CA LYS A 10 18.65 -3.86 17.53
C LYS A 10 18.44 -3.52 16.05
N ALA A 11 17.31 -2.90 15.69
CA ALA A 11 17.05 -2.48 14.32
C ALA A 11 17.97 -1.33 13.87
N ASN A 12 18.47 -0.54 14.81
CA ASN A 12 19.32 0.60 14.54
C ASN A 12 20.77 0.20 14.20
N SER A 13 21.29 -0.93 14.72
CA SER A 13 22.67 -1.32 14.48
C SER A 13 22.95 -1.62 13.00
N GLU A 14 22.04 -2.27 12.29
CA GLU A 14 22.21 -2.57 10.86
C GLU A 14 22.27 -1.29 10.01
N VAL A 15 21.42 -0.31 10.31
CA VAL A 15 21.40 0.98 9.61
C VAL A 15 22.65 1.80 9.93
N TYR A 16 23.06 1.83 11.21
CA TYR A 16 24.25 2.59 11.62
C TYR A 16 25.57 2.02 11.11
N ASN A 17 25.60 0.74 10.72
CA ASN A 17 26.75 0.18 10.01
C ASN A 17 26.88 0.70 8.57
N LEU A 18 25.78 1.17 7.97
CA LEU A 18 25.77 1.70 6.60
C LEU A 18 25.81 3.23 6.56
N ILE A 19 25.20 3.88 7.55
CA ILE A 19 25.02 5.32 7.58
C ILE A 19 25.43 5.85 8.94
N ASN A 20 26.28 6.89 8.94
CA ASN A 20 26.68 7.55 10.17
C ASN A 20 25.45 8.05 10.95
N LYS A 21 25.39 7.69 12.23
CA LYS A 21 24.28 8.07 13.12
C LYS A 21 24.06 9.57 13.17
N GLU A 22 25.13 10.37 13.20
CA GLU A 22 25.04 11.83 13.26
C GLU A 22 24.33 12.41 12.03
N LYS A 23 24.58 11.85 10.83
CA LYS A 23 23.87 12.25 9.60
C LYS A 23 22.37 11.96 9.69
N LEU A 24 21.96 10.86 10.33
CA LEU A 24 20.55 10.52 10.54
C LEU A 24 19.90 11.36 11.63
N ASP A 25 20.63 11.66 12.70
CA ASP A 25 20.10 12.49 13.79
C ASP A 25 19.76 13.91 13.31
N VAL A 26 20.52 14.45 12.36
CA VAL A 26 20.25 15.78 11.76
C VAL A 26 18.91 15.79 11.00
N VAL A 27 18.50 14.69 10.37
CA VAL A 27 17.19 14.59 9.68
C VAL A 27 16.02 14.80 10.65
N SER A 28 16.20 14.44 11.90
CA SER A 28 15.15 14.51 12.94
C SER A 28 15.08 15.86 13.67
N LYS A 29 15.95 16.80 13.35
CA LYS A 29 15.98 18.14 13.94
C LYS A 29 14.75 18.99 13.51
N PRO A 30 14.49 20.11 14.17
CA PRO A 30 13.53 21.11 13.69
C PRO A 30 13.84 21.50 12.24
N ILE A 31 12.81 21.86 11.45
CA ILE A 31 12.96 22.10 10.01
C ILE A 31 14.01 23.14 9.64
N ALA A 32 14.23 24.15 10.48
CA ALA A 32 15.26 25.17 10.25
C ALA A 32 16.71 24.65 10.35
N GLU A 33 16.89 23.47 10.98
CA GLU A 33 18.20 22.86 11.24
C GLU A 33 18.33 21.48 10.61
N SER A 34 17.24 20.92 10.07
CA SER A 34 17.23 19.58 9.53
C SER A 34 17.79 19.53 8.10
N HIS A 35 18.38 18.40 7.76
CA HIS A 35 18.82 18.11 6.41
C HIS A 35 17.96 17.02 5.79
N GLY A 36 18.06 16.84 4.46
CA GLY A 36 17.49 15.68 3.78
C GLY A 36 18.15 14.37 4.22
N LEU A 37 17.58 13.25 3.82
CA LEU A 37 18.19 11.95 4.08
C LEU A 37 19.59 11.87 3.45
N PRO A 38 20.55 11.17 4.08
CA PRO A 38 21.85 10.88 3.49
C PRO A 38 21.73 10.17 2.13
N ASN A 39 22.66 10.42 1.22
CA ASN A 39 22.65 9.85 -0.13
C ASN A 39 22.55 8.31 -0.12
N GLU A 40 23.18 7.69 0.85
CA GLU A 40 23.17 6.23 1.04
C GLU A 40 21.75 5.67 1.16
N CYS A 41 20.81 6.45 1.71
CA CYS A 41 19.39 6.07 1.79
C CYS A 41 18.71 5.94 0.42
N TYR A 42 19.25 6.57 -0.63
CA TYR A 42 18.66 6.57 -1.96
C TYR A 42 19.37 5.64 -2.94
N ILE A 43 20.65 5.36 -2.74
CA ILE A 43 21.47 4.67 -3.74
C ILE A 43 22.10 3.37 -3.25
N SER A 44 22.04 3.03 -1.95
CA SER A 44 22.63 1.80 -1.41
C SER A 44 21.70 0.60 -1.59
N GLU A 45 22.23 -0.45 -2.20
CA GLU A 45 21.53 -1.73 -2.32
C GLU A 45 21.32 -2.40 -0.96
N GLU A 46 22.31 -2.32 -0.07
CA GLU A 46 22.24 -2.85 1.29
C GLU A 46 21.16 -2.14 2.11
N TYR A 47 21.08 -0.81 1.99
CA TYR A 47 20.04 -0.04 2.64
C TYR A 47 18.64 -0.44 2.12
N THR A 48 18.51 -0.65 0.83
CA THR A 48 17.24 -1.12 0.22
C THR A 48 16.83 -2.49 0.74
N LYS A 49 17.77 -3.40 1.03
CA LYS A 49 17.46 -4.70 1.67
C LYS A 49 16.89 -4.51 3.08
N ILE A 50 17.41 -3.54 3.85
CA ILE A 50 16.88 -3.19 5.17
C ILE A 50 15.48 -2.56 5.04
N GLU A 51 15.28 -1.62 4.12
CA GLU A 51 13.98 -1.01 3.82
C GLU A 51 12.94 -2.06 3.45
N ARG A 52 13.28 -3.00 2.56
CA ARG A 52 12.40 -4.10 2.19
C ARG A 52 11.88 -4.82 3.42
N LYS A 53 12.78 -5.23 4.31
CA LYS A 53 12.41 -5.97 5.52
C LYS A 53 11.61 -5.13 6.51
N LYS A 54 12.10 -3.90 6.82
CA LYS A 54 11.54 -3.07 7.89
C LYS A 54 10.29 -2.30 7.49
N LEU A 55 10.14 -1.99 6.21
CA LEU A 55 9.04 -1.19 5.69
C LEU A 55 8.04 -2.06 4.90
N PHE A 56 8.49 -2.81 3.91
CA PHE A 56 7.58 -3.51 3.00
C PHE A 56 7.13 -4.88 3.53
N GLU A 57 7.88 -5.51 4.43
CA GLU A 57 7.47 -6.75 5.09
C GLU A 57 6.80 -6.50 6.46
N ASP A 58 7.34 -5.56 7.26
CA ASP A 58 6.90 -5.32 8.65
C ASP A 58 5.75 -4.31 8.76
N LYS A 59 5.53 -3.43 7.77
CA LYS A 59 4.46 -2.43 7.79
C LYS A 59 3.27 -2.83 6.91
N TRP A 60 2.17 -2.09 7.05
CA TRP A 60 1.05 -2.21 6.13
C TRP A 60 1.39 -1.55 4.80
N VAL A 61 1.32 -2.31 3.71
CA VAL A 61 1.63 -1.84 2.35
C VAL A 61 0.48 -2.07 1.41
N VAL A 62 0.30 -1.17 0.44
CA VAL A 62 -0.70 -1.32 -0.63
C VAL A 62 -0.15 -2.20 -1.74
N VAL A 63 -0.96 -3.12 -2.25
CA VAL A 63 -0.64 -4.01 -3.36
C VAL A 63 -1.67 -3.98 -4.50
N GLY A 64 -2.61 -3.08 -4.44
CA GLY A 64 -3.60 -2.89 -5.50
C GLY A 64 -4.95 -2.40 -5.00
N ALA A 65 -5.92 -2.30 -5.91
CA ALA A 65 -7.30 -1.99 -5.61
C ALA A 65 -8.17 -3.26 -5.63
N ALA A 66 -9.15 -3.38 -4.71
CA ALA A 66 -10.05 -4.53 -4.63
C ALA A 66 -11.03 -4.58 -5.81
N SER A 67 -11.38 -3.42 -6.37
CA SER A 67 -12.14 -3.28 -7.61
C SER A 67 -11.47 -3.88 -8.84
N SER A 68 -10.14 -4.09 -8.82
CA SER A 68 -9.43 -4.81 -9.89
C SER A 68 -9.73 -6.31 -9.92
N LEU A 69 -10.42 -6.83 -8.91
CA LEU A 69 -10.89 -8.20 -8.79
C LEU A 69 -12.40 -8.20 -8.49
N PRO A 70 -13.26 -7.76 -9.43
CA PRO A 70 -14.67 -7.45 -9.16
C PRO A 70 -15.54 -8.68 -8.89
N LYS A 71 -15.14 -9.86 -9.35
CA LYS A 71 -15.99 -11.07 -9.30
C LYS A 71 -15.34 -12.17 -8.47
N ILE A 72 -16.15 -12.94 -7.77
CA ILE A 72 -15.73 -14.18 -7.08
C ILE A 72 -14.90 -15.04 -8.03
N GLY A 73 -13.73 -15.50 -7.55
CA GLY A 73 -12.77 -16.29 -8.30
C GLY A 73 -11.77 -15.47 -9.12
N ASP A 74 -11.93 -14.15 -9.26
CA ASP A 74 -10.88 -13.33 -9.88
C ASP A 74 -9.61 -13.42 -9.04
N ALA A 75 -8.48 -13.65 -9.73
CA ALA A 75 -7.18 -13.81 -9.08
C ALA A 75 -6.05 -13.27 -9.94
N LYS A 76 -5.06 -12.68 -9.30
CA LYS A 76 -3.86 -12.20 -9.98
C LYS A 76 -2.60 -12.45 -9.13
N PRO A 77 -1.48 -12.77 -9.76
CA PRO A 77 -0.18 -12.74 -9.10
C PRO A 77 0.27 -11.28 -8.95
N PHE A 78 1.03 -11.03 -7.90
CA PHE A 78 1.74 -9.78 -7.68
C PHE A 78 3.14 -10.08 -7.16
N ASN A 79 4.11 -9.21 -7.44
CA ASN A 79 5.48 -9.39 -6.96
C ASN A 79 5.91 -8.15 -6.18
N LEU A 80 5.94 -8.26 -4.85
CA LEU A 80 6.37 -7.18 -3.99
C LEU A 80 7.87 -7.36 -3.67
N LEU A 81 8.74 -6.60 -4.33
CA LEU A 81 10.19 -6.63 -4.11
C LEU A 81 10.75 -8.09 -4.07
N ASN A 82 10.41 -8.88 -5.09
CA ASN A 82 10.76 -10.30 -5.23
C ASN A 82 10.02 -11.26 -4.26
N LEU A 83 9.00 -10.81 -3.54
CA LEU A 83 8.09 -11.68 -2.81
C LEU A 83 6.87 -11.98 -3.68
N PRO A 84 6.75 -13.21 -4.21
CA PRO A 84 5.61 -13.58 -5.04
C PRO A 84 4.38 -13.81 -4.15
N ILE A 85 3.28 -13.11 -4.44
CA ILE A 85 1.99 -13.27 -3.77
C ILE A 85 0.87 -13.55 -4.77
N ILE A 86 -0.25 -14.09 -4.29
CA ILE A 86 -1.52 -14.23 -4.99
C ILE A 86 -2.54 -13.34 -4.29
N ILE A 87 -3.23 -12.53 -5.05
CA ILE A 87 -4.38 -11.75 -4.59
C ILE A 87 -5.61 -12.33 -5.28
N LEU A 88 -6.65 -12.66 -4.53
CA LEU A 88 -7.87 -13.24 -5.11
C LEU A 88 -9.12 -12.78 -4.36
N ARG A 89 -10.27 -12.91 -5.03
CA ARG A 89 -11.58 -12.82 -4.40
C ARG A 89 -12.15 -14.22 -4.19
N ASP A 90 -12.31 -14.60 -2.94
CA ASP A 90 -12.72 -15.94 -2.53
C ASP A 90 -14.22 -16.22 -2.77
N LYS A 91 -14.66 -17.44 -2.51
CA LYS A 91 -16.06 -17.88 -2.62
C LYS A 91 -17.02 -17.12 -1.70
N LYS A 92 -16.51 -16.49 -0.63
CA LYS A 92 -17.26 -15.66 0.33
C LYS A 92 -17.22 -14.17 -0.02
N ASN A 93 -16.78 -13.83 -1.25
CA ASN A 93 -16.62 -12.46 -1.75
C ASN A 93 -15.61 -11.62 -0.96
N LYS A 94 -14.65 -12.23 -0.26
CA LYS A 94 -13.58 -11.55 0.45
C LYS A 94 -12.31 -11.51 -0.38
N ILE A 95 -11.56 -10.41 -0.29
CA ILE A 95 -10.18 -10.35 -0.80
C ILE A 95 -9.29 -11.15 0.16
N ARG A 96 -8.54 -12.09 -0.40
CA ARG A 96 -7.51 -12.85 0.30
C ARG A 96 -6.17 -12.73 -0.39
N VAL A 97 -5.13 -12.79 0.40
CA VAL A 97 -3.76 -12.71 -0.10
C VAL A 97 -2.95 -13.89 0.46
N PHE A 98 -2.23 -14.56 -0.40
CA PHE A 98 -1.39 -15.71 -0.04
C PHE A 98 0.02 -15.55 -0.61
N HIS A 99 1.01 -16.19 0.02
CA HIS A 99 2.26 -16.44 -0.66
C HIS A 99 2.01 -17.28 -1.92
N ASN A 100 2.55 -16.87 -3.05
CA ASN A 100 2.41 -17.60 -4.33
C ASN A 100 3.40 -18.76 -4.41
N VAL A 101 3.35 -19.64 -3.41
CA VAL A 101 4.29 -20.71 -3.20
C VAL A 101 3.53 -21.97 -2.79
N CYS A 102 3.68 -23.05 -3.54
CA CYS A 102 3.08 -24.33 -3.21
C CYS A 102 3.73 -24.93 -1.95
N SER A 103 2.92 -25.35 -0.99
CA SER A 103 3.39 -25.96 0.26
C SER A 103 4.10 -27.30 0.09
N HIS A 104 4.01 -27.93 -1.11
CA HIS A 104 4.72 -29.16 -1.41
C HIS A 104 6.23 -28.94 -1.61
N ARG A 105 6.62 -28.24 -2.67
CA ARG A 105 8.04 -28.03 -3.08
C ARG A 105 8.34 -26.60 -3.53
N GLY A 106 7.63 -25.62 -3.01
CA GLY A 106 7.94 -24.21 -3.25
C GLY A 106 7.68 -23.71 -4.68
N TYR A 107 6.95 -24.46 -5.53
CA TYR A 107 6.68 -24.03 -6.89
C TYR A 107 5.75 -22.81 -6.91
N LYS A 108 6.05 -21.82 -7.77
CA LYS A 108 5.21 -20.64 -8.00
C LYS A 108 3.90 -21.04 -8.68
N ILE A 109 2.79 -20.96 -7.98
CA ILE A 109 1.50 -21.53 -8.41
C ILE A 109 0.89 -20.72 -9.55
N MET A 110 0.83 -19.39 -9.40
CA MET A 110 0.15 -18.49 -10.34
C MET A 110 1.18 -17.59 -11.04
N GLN A 111 1.15 -17.56 -12.38
CA GLN A 111 2.08 -16.76 -13.19
C GLN A 111 1.39 -15.59 -13.91
N LYS A 112 0.07 -15.67 -14.12
CA LYS A 112 -0.75 -14.65 -14.80
C LYS A 112 -2.13 -14.55 -14.17
N PRO A 113 -2.84 -13.42 -14.33
CA PRO A 113 -4.22 -13.30 -13.89
C PRO A 113 -5.10 -14.39 -14.47
N CYS A 114 -6.05 -14.88 -13.68
CA CYS A 114 -6.98 -15.93 -14.10
C CYS A 114 -8.29 -15.87 -13.32
N LYS A 115 -9.26 -16.66 -13.78
CA LYS A 115 -10.52 -16.94 -13.08
C LYS A 115 -10.42 -18.32 -12.41
N ILE A 116 -10.42 -18.36 -11.10
CA ILE A 116 -10.51 -19.61 -10.34
C ILE A 116 -11.97 -20.06 -10.33
N LYS A 117 -12.24 -21.20 -10.99
CA LYS A 117 -13.59 -21.78 -11.02
C LYS A 117 -13.89 -22.57 -9.75
N ASN A 118 -12.99 -23.47 -9.36
CA ASN A 118 -13.18 -24.39 -8.24
C ASN A 118 -12.03 -24.31 -7.23
N VAL A 119 -10.79 -24.53 -7.68
CA VAL A 119 -9.60 -24.65 -6.84
C VAL A 119 -8.40 -23.97 -7.49
N ILE A 120 -7.43 -23.57 -6.67
CA ILE A 120 -6.11 -23.11 -7.08
C ILE A 120 -5.26 -24.37 -7.24
N ARG A 121 -4.80 -24.68 -8.46
CA ARG A 121 -4.03 -25.89 -8.73
C ARG A 121 -2.57 -25.56 -9.01
N CYS A 122 -1.67 -26.23 -8.28
CA CYS A 122 -0.25 -26.16 -8.55
C CYS A 122 0.07 -26.91 -9.87
N PRO A 123 0.73 -26.27 -10.85
CA PRO A 123 1.02 -26.93 -12.13
C PRO A 123 2.09 -28.02 -12.04
N TYR A 124 2.82 -28.13 -10.93
CA TYR A 124 3.90 -29.11 -10.80
C TYR A 124 3.39 -30.51 -10.47
N HIS A 125 2.65 -30.68 -9.34
CA HIS A 125 2.13 -31.99 -8.93
C HIS A 125 0.63 -31.98 -8.65
N SER A 126 -0.09 -30.98 -9.18
CA SER A 126 -1.55 -30.85 -9.07
C SER A 126 -2.10 -30.75 -7.63
N TRP A 127 -1.25 -30.42 -6.64
CA TRP A 127 -1.76 -30.07 -5.33
C TRP A 127 -2.76 -28.94 -5.48
N SER A 128 -3.94 -29.11 -4.91
CA SER A 128 -5.05 -28.19 -5.13
C SER A 128 -5.54 -27.60 -3.82
N TYR A 129 -5.74 -26.29 -3.84
CA TYR A 129 -6.17 -25.51 -2.68
C TYR A 129 -7.52 -24.84 -2.96
N ASP A 130 -8.37 -24.76 -1.97
CA ASP A 130 -9.59 -23.95 -2.06
C ASP A 130 -9.22 -22.45 -2.05
N THR A 131 -10.18 -21.59 -2.33
CA THR A 131 -9.98 -20.14 -2.38
C THR A 131 -9.72 -19.50 -1.01
N ASP A 132 -9.92 -20.25 0.08
CA ASP A 132 -9.54 -19.86 1.43
C ASP A 132 -8.11 -20.34 1.83
N GLY A 133 -7.41 -21.01 0.90
CA GLY A 133 -6.05 -21.52 1.10
C GLY A 133 -5.99 -22.96 1.62
N THR A 134 -7.10 -23.59 1.97
CA THR A 134 -7.12 -24.97 2.48
C THR A 134 -6.66 -25.94 1.41
N LEU A 135 -5.75 -26.88 1.75
CA LEU A 135 -5.30 -27.95 0.86
C LEU A 135 -6.41 -29.02 0.75
N VAL A 136 -7.00 -29.17 -0.45
CA VAL A 136 -8.14 -30.06 -0.69
C VAL A 136 -7.77 -31.35 -1.43
N ALA A 137 -6.73 -31.34 -2.27
CA ALA A 137 -6.33 -32.53 -3.02
C ALA A 137 -4.81 -32.66 -3.15
N THR A 138 -4.32 -33.88 -2.99
CA THR A 138 -2.90 -34.27 -3.05
C THR A 138 -2.72 -35.52 -3.89
N PRO A 139 -2.82 -35.42 -5.23
CA PRO A 139 -2.76 -36.58 -6.11
C PRO A 139 -1.49 -37.40 -5.87
N HIS A 140 -1.68 -38.74 -5.75
CA HIS A 140 -0.62 -39.76 -5.61
C HIS A 140 0.26 -39.64 -4.35
N ILE A 141 -0.16 -38.91 -3.32
CA ILE A 141 0.66 -38.72 -2.11
C ILE A 141 0.97 -40.02 -1.36
N GLY A 142 0.11 -41.02 -1.42
CA GLY A 142 0.29 -42.33 -0.88
C GLY A 142 0.93 -43.35 -1.83
N GLY A 143 1.35 -42.94 -3.02
CA GLY A 143 1.84 -43.76 -4.12
C GLY A 143 0.93 -43.72 -5.35
N MET A 144 1.25 -44.48 -6.39
CA MET A 144 0.51 -44.48 -7.63
C MET A 144 -1.01 -44.77 -7.39
N ASN A 145 -1.87 -43.87 -7.84
CA ASN A 145 -3.33 -43.92 -7.67
C ASN A 145 -3.83 -43.91 -6.20
N LYS A 146 -2.96 -43.63 -5.23
CA LYS A 146 -3.34 -43.44 -3.84
C LYS A 146 -3.23 -41.97 -3.48
N HIS A 147 -4.40 -41.31 -3.39
CA HIS A 147 -4.50 -39.85 -3.24
C HIS A 147 -4.55 -39.38 -1.78
N GLU A 148 -4.48 -40.32 -0.84
CA GLU A 148 -4.50 -40.08 0.61
C GLU A 148 -3.52 -41.01 1.32
N THR A 149 -3.11 -40.65 2.51
CA THR A 149 -2.32 -41.45 3.43
C THR A 149 -2.49 -40.95 4.85
N ASP A 150 -2.60 -41.86 5.81
CA ASP A 150 -2.80 -41.53 7.24
C ASP A 150 -1.62 -40.77 7.86
N LYS A 151 -0.48 -40.76 7.17
CA LYS A 151 0.75 -40.08 7.62
C LYS A 151 0.85 -38.61 7.18
N PHE A 152 -0.13 -38.10 6.43
CA PHE A 152 -0.08 -36.76 5.90
C PHE A 152 -1.32 -35.94 6.30
N ASP A 153 -1.08 -34.90 7.09
CA ASP A 153 -2.13 -33.95 7.50
C ASP A 153 -2.27 -32.80 6.50
N LYS A 154 -3.39 -32.80 5.75
CA LYS A 154 -3.71 -31.71 4.81
C LYS A 154 -3.98 -30.38 5.51
N SER A 155 -4.44 -30.38 6.76
CA SER A 155 -4.88 -29.19 7.47
C SER A 155 -3.75 -28.19 7.74
N ILE A 156 -2.52 -28.68 7.92
CA ILE A 156 -1.32 -27.86 8.17
C ILE A 156 -0.55 -27.50 6.91
N ASN A 157 -0.98 -28.02 5.75
CA ASN A 157 -0.28 -27.87 4.47
C ASN A 157 -1.05 -26.95 3.47
N GLY A 158 -1.90 -26.05 3.97
CA GLY A 158 -2.55 -25.02 3.17
C GLY A 158 -1.60 -23.98 2.62
N LEU A 159 -2.10 -23.07 1.79
CA LEU A 159 -1.37 -21.88 1.39
C LEU A 159 -1.15 -20.97 2.61
N LYS A 160 0.02 -20.38 2.70
CA LYS A 160 0.31 -19.40 3.76
C LYS A 160 -0.40 -18.09 3.44
N GLU A 161 -1.43 -17.78 4.23
CA GLU A 161 -2.17 -16.51 4.12
C GLU A 161 -1.31 -15.36 4.64
N ILE A 162 -1.39 -14.23 3.95
CA ILE A 162 -0.81 -12.95 4.34
C ILE A 162 -1.95 -12.09 4.90
N ARG A 163 -1.74 -11.54 6.08
CA ARG A 163 -2.71 -10.66 6.72
C ARG A 163 -3.06 -9.50 5.80
N SER A 164 -4.34 -9.34 5.50
CA SER A 164 -4.82 -8.33 4.55
C SER A 164 -6.05 -7.60 5.06
N TYR A 165 -6.24 -6.38 4.58
CA TYR A 165 -7.39 -5.54 4.88
C TYR A 165 -7.76 -4.71 3.64
N VAL A 166 -9.04 -4.43 3.42
CA VAL A 166 -9.49 -3.54 2.35
C VAL A 166 -9.97 -2.22 2.96
N TRP A 167 -9.31 -1.12 2.60
CA TRP A 167 -9.64 0.21 3.07
C TRP A 167 -9.61 1.21 1.92
N LEU A 168 -10.70 1.95 1.73
CA LEU A 168 -10.90 2.85 0.59
C LEU A 168 -10.63 2.15 -0.76
N ASP A 169 -11.12 0.91 -0.88
CA ASP A 169 -10.86 0.02 -2.02
C ASP A 169 -9.38 -0.40 -2.22
N LEU A 170 -8.46 0.05 -1.39
CA LEU A 170 -7.05 -0.36 -1.41
C LEU A 170 -6.87 -1.68 -0.65
N ILE A 171 -6.10 -2.59 -1.23
CA ILE A 171 -5.70 -3.85 -0.60
C ILE A 171 -4.41 -3.61 0.18
N MET A 172 -4.55 -3.54 1.51
CA MET A 172 -3.45 -3.42 2.45
C MET A 172 -2.99 -4.81 2.88
N ILE A 173 -1.69 -5.05 2.95
CA ILE A 173 -1.12 -6.31 3.46
C ILE A 173 -0.03 -6.04 4.50
N ASN A 174 0.14 -6.99 5.42
CA ASN A 174 1.28 -7.04 6.33
C ASN A 174 1.89 -8.45 6.30
N ILE A 175 3.09 -8.57 5.73
CA ILE A 175 3.72 -9.86 5.42
C ILE A 175 4.24 -10.55 6.68
N SER A 176 4.94 -9.81 7.54
CA SER A 176 5.54 -10.35 8.76
C SER A 176 4.52 -10.66 9.86
N ASN A 177 3.29 -10.15 9.73
CA ASN A 177 2.24 -10.21 10.75
C ASN A 177 2.60 -9.54 12.09
N ASN A 178 3.59 -8.64 12.11
CA ASN A 178 4.11 -7.99 13.31
C ASN A 178 3.50 -6.61 13.60
N GLU A 179 2.83 -5.99 12.61
CA GLU A 179 2.21 -4.68 12.82
C GLU A 179 0.87 -4.82 13.58
N ILE A 180 0.45 -3.78 14.28
CA ILE A 180 -0.86 -3.71 14.95
C ILE A 180 -2.00 -3.94 13.95
N ALA A 181 -3.21 -4.18 14.44
CA ALA A 181 -4.40 -4.32 13.58
C ALA A 181 -4.57 -3.09 12.68
N PHE A 182 -5.02 -3.31 11.43
CA PHE A 182 -5.12 -2.21 10.46
C PHE A 182 -6.07 -1.11 10.94
N GLU A 183 -7.16 -1.47 11.58
CA GLU A 183 -8.15 -0.55 12.13
C GLU A 183 -7.51 0.40 13.17
N GLU A 184 -6.65 -0.13 14.01
CA GLU A 184 -5.90 0.66 14.99
C GLU A 184 -4.80 1.49 14.31
N TYR A 185 -4.14 0.91 13.32
CA TYR A 185 -3.10 1.58 12.53
C TYR A 185 -3.63 2.82 11.82
N ILE A 186 -4.80 2.72 11.18
CA ILE A 186 -5.38 3.80 10.38
C ILE A 186 -6.23 4.78 11.16
N LYS A 187 -6.60 4.43 12.40
CA LYS A 187 -7.52 5.22 13.22
C LYS A 187 -7.16 6.70 13.32
N PRO A 188 -5.90 7.12 13.58
CA PRO A 188 -5.57 8.54 13.69
C PRO A 188 -5.83 9.34 12.42
N LEU A 189 -5.59 8.75 11.23
CA LEU A 189 -5.91 9.37 9.95
C LEU A 189 -7.42 9.35 9.71
N SER A 190 -8.09 8.26 10.03
CA SER A 190 -9.55 8.16 9.95
C SER A 190 -10.27 9.19 10.82
N ASP A 191 -9.80 9.40 12.06
CA ASP A 191 -10.35 10.39 12.97
C ASP A 191 -10.12 11.83 12.47
N ARG A 192 -8.95 12.09 11.86
CA ARG A 192 -8.68 13.37 11.20
C ARG A 192 -9.69 13.65 10.10
N TRP A 193 -9.90 12.70 9.22
CA TRP A 193 -10.78 12.83 8.05
C TRP A 193 -12.27 12.78 8.40
N ALA A 194 -12.65 12.14 9.50
CA ALA A 194 -14.04 12.13 9.96
C ALA A 194 -14.62 13.52 10.19
N LYS A 195 -13.77 14.55 10.37
CA LYS A 195 -14.18 15.95 10.55
C LYS A 195 -14.80 16.58 9.30
N PHE A 196 -14.55 16.02 8.11
CA PHE A 196 -15.07 16.52 6.84
C PHE A 196 -15.47 15.40 5.87
N TRP A 197 -14.96 14.18 6.03
CA TRP A 197 -15.29 13.03 5.22
C TRP A 197 -15.68 11.84 6.12
N PRO A 198 -16.98 11.69 6.46
CA PRO A 198 -17.41 10.68 7.41
C PRO A 198 -17.27 9.27 6.88
N GLU A 199 -17.15 8.31 7.79
CA GLU A 199 -16.88 6.89 7.46
C GLU A 199 -17.93 6.28 6.52
N LYS A 200 -19.20 6.68 6.66
CA LYS A 200 -20.28 6.18 5.80
C LYS A 200 -20.06 6.52 4.31
N ASP A 201 -19.48 7.68 4.00
CA ASP A 201 -19.14 8.06 2.64
C ASP A 201 -17.88 7.33 2.17
N ARG A 202 -16.89 7.18 3.05
CA ARG A 202 -15.64 6.47 2.78
C ARG A 202 -15.84 4.99 2.46
N LYS A 203 -16.84 4.34 3.06
CA LYS A 203 -17.19 2.93 2.79
C LYS A 203 -17.74 2.69 1.39
N LEU A 204 -18.20 3.73 0.70
CA LEU A 204 -18.75 3.63 -0.66
C LEU A 204 -17.69 3.84 -1.76
N ILE A 205 -16.45 4.12 -1.37
CA ILE A 205 -15.36 4.36 -2.32
C ILE A 205 -15.00 3.07 -3.06
N SER A 206 -14.91 3.20 -4.37
CA SER A 206 -14.38 2.19 -5.29
C SER A 206 -13.60 2.89 -6.41
N HIS A 207 -12.48 2.33 -6.82
CA HIS A 207 -11.72 2.87 -7.95
C HIS A 207 -12.32 2.39 -9.27
N SER A 208 -12.39 3.29 -10.26
CA SER A 208 -12.79 2.91 -11.61
C SER A 208 -11.68 2.10 -12.28
N SER A 209 -12.02 0.91 -12.79
CA SER A 209 -11.09 0.11 -13.60
C SER A 209 -10.92 0.62 -15.03
N ASP A 210 -11.91 1.38 -15.54
CA ASP A 210 -12.01 1.69 -16.97
C ASP A 210 -11.33 3.02 -17.34
N TYR A 211 -11.32 3.99 -16.44
CA TYR A 211 -10.85 5.36 -16.73
C TYR A 211 -9.87 5.93 -15.72
N GLY A 212 -9.61 5.25 -14.60
CA GLY A 212 -8.89 5.80 -13.47
C GLY A 212 -7.61 5.08 -13.07
N TYR A 213 -7.22 4.00 -13.78
CA TYR A 213 -6.04 3.23 -13.43
C TYR A 213 -4.96 3.37 -14.51
N PHE A 214 -3.79 3.84 -14.12
CA PHE A 214 -2.62 3.89 -15.01
C PHE A 214 -1.33 3.66 -14.24
N ASN A 215 -0.32 3.13 -14.93
CA ASN A 215 1.00 2.90 -14.38
C ASN A 215 1.99 3.90 -14.99
N LEU A 216 2.78 4.53 -14.13
CA LEU A 216 3.92 5.35 -14.51
C LEU A 216 5.20 4.71 -13.99
N LYS A 217 6.24 4.71 -14.81
CA LYS A 217 7.59 4.30 -14.40
C LYS A 217 8.46 5.54 -14.27
N ALA A 218 9.03 5.74 -13.08
CA ALA A 218 10.01 6.78 -12.81
C ALA A 218 11.40 6.16 -12.63
N LYS A 219 12.42 6.80 -13.18
CA LYS A 219 13.83 6.43 -12.97
C LYS A 219 14.38 7.20 -11.78
N CYS A 220 13.85 6.91 -10.58
CA CYS A 220 14.29 7.53 -9.34
C CYS A 220 13.93 6.64 -8.16
N ASN A 221 14.59 6.87 -7.03
CA ASN A 221 14.25 6.19 -5.79
C ASN A 221 12.82 6.58 -5.35
N TRP A 222 12.05 5.62 -4.90
CA TRP A 222 10.65 5.77 -4.50
C TRP A 222 10.41 6.83 -3.42
N LYS A 223 11.40 7.07 -2.55
CA LYS A 223 11.29 8.07 -1.47
C LYS A 223 11.12 9.49 -1.98
N PHE A 224 11.71 9.82 -3.14
CA PHE A 224 11.52 11.15 -3.75
C PHE A 224 10.06 11.47 -4.05
N ALA A 225 9.27 10.48 -4.45
CA ALA A 225 7.83 10.69 -4.67
C ALA A 225 7.11 11.02 -3.37
N ILE A 226 7.41 10.32 -2.27
CA ILE A 226 6.82 10.60 -0.94
C ILE A 226 7.25 11.97 -0.42
N GLU A 227 8.54 12.30 -0.52
CA GLU A 227 9.07 13.57 -0.06
C GLU A 227 8.46 14.75 -0.79
N ASN A 228 8.39 14.68 -2.13
CA ASN A 228 7.75 15.69 -2.96
C ASN A 228 6.25 15.81 -2.65
N TYR A 229 5.56 14.70 -2.41
CA TYR A 229 4.12 14.73 -2.14
C TYR A 229 3.77 15.37 -0.79
N CYS A 230 4.66 15.30 0.18
CA CYS A 230 4.43 15.81 1.54
C CYS A 230 4.69 17.31 1.71
N GLU A 231 5.12 18.03 0.65
CA GLU A 231 5.43 19.46 0.71
C GLU A 231 4.78 20.20 -0.45
N SER A 232 4.60 21.52 -0.29
CA SER A 232 4.01 22.40 -1.30
C SER A 232 5.01 23.41 -1.88
N TYR A 233 6.25 23.38 -1.43
CA TYR A 233 7.25 24.39 -1.78
C TYR A 233 7.54 24.45 -3.29
N HIS A 234 7.46 23.30 -3.99
CA HIS A 234 7.69 23.20 -5.43
C HIS A 234 6.56 23.76 -6.30
N LEU A 235 5.34 23.97 -5.75
CA LEU A 235 4.13 24.30 -6.52
C LEU A 235 4.29 25.51 -7.44
N PRO A 236 4.84 26.67 -7.00
CA PRO A 236 4.94 27.84 -7.86
C PRO A 236 5.76 27.62 -9.13
N TRP A 237 6.77 26.74 -9.06
CA TRP A 237 7.71 26.52 -10.16
C TRP A 237 7.40 25.29 -10.98
N VAL A 238 7.02 24.19 -10.33
CA VAL A 238 6.77 22.90 -11.01
C VAL A 238 5.32 22.76 -11.45
N HIS A 239 4.38 23.31 -10.67
CA HIS A 239 2.95 23.24 -10.94
C HIS A 239 2.26 24.62 -10.94
N PRO A 240 2.70 25.58 -11.79
CA PRO A 240 2.15 26.94 -11.78
C PRO A 240 0.63 26.99 -12.05
N SER A 241 0.13 26.05 -12.85
CA SER A 241 -1.32 25.92 -13.08
C SER A 241 -2.06 25.53 -11.80
N LEU A 242 -1.56 24.56 -11.02
CA LEU A 242 -2.15 24.21 -9.73
C LEU A 242 -2.05 25.36 -8.74
N ASN A 243 -0.90 26.01 -8.66
CA ASN A 243 -0.67 27.16 -7.78
C ASN A 243 -1.60 28.34 -8.10
N SER A 244 -2.15 28.44 -9.32
CA SER A 244 -3.09 29.52 -9.69
C SER A 244 -4.47 29.42 -9.00
N TYR A 245 -4.85 28.25 -8.50
CA TYR A 245 -6.13 28.01 -7.82
C TYR A 245 -6.01 27.27 -6.47
N SER A 246 -4.80 26.96 -6.06
CA SER A 246 -4.42 26.41 -4.77
C SER A 246 -3.02 26.95 -4.45
N LYS A 247 -2.97 28.18 -3.94
CA LYS A 247 -1.73 28.91 -3.76
C LYS A 247 -0.90 28.34 -2.62
N ILE A 248 0.43 28.39 -2.73
CA ILE A 248 1.34 27.90 -1.69
C ILE A 248 1.05 28.53 -0.32
N GLU A 249 0.64 29.80 -0.26
CA GLU A 249 0.32 30.52 0.97
C GLU A 249 -0.91 29.96 1.71
N ASP A 250 -1.80 29.24 1.01
CA ASP A 250 -2.99 28.61 1.57
C ASP A 250 -2.73 27.19 2.07
N HIS A 251 -1.53 26.68 1.85
CA HIS A 251 -1.15 25.32 2.25
C HIS A 251 -0.68 25.25 3.71
N TYR A 252 -0.95 24.12 4.31
CA TYR A 252 -0.51 23.79 5.67
C TYR A 252 0.10 22.38 5.74
N HIS A 253 1.00 22.17 6.68
CA HIS A 253 1.62 20.87 6.89
C HIS A 253 0.77 19.97 7.79
N ILE A 254 0.68 18.70 7.43
CA ILE A 254 0.09 17.65 8.25
C ILE A 254 1.25 16.89 8.88
N GLN A 255 1.52 17.20 10.17
CA GLN A 255 2.60 16.56 10.92
C GLN A 255 2.40 15.05 11.08
N GLY A 256 1.13 14.60 11.10
CA GLY A 256 0.77 13.21 11.17
C GLY A 256 1.31 12.46 12.39
N LEU A 257 1.56 11.17 12.22
CA LEU A 257 2.21 10.32 13.20
C LEU A 257 3.48 9.70 12.62
N PRO A 258 4.58 9.65 13.38
CA PRO A 258 5.79 8.97 12.96
C PRO A 258 5.53 7.54 12.51
N ASN A 259 6.14 7.13 11.40
CA ASN A 259 6.02 5.80 10.79
C ASN A 259 4.60 5.41 10.33
N ARG A 260 3.65 6.34 10.28
CA ARG A 260 2.28 6.07 9.81
C ARG A 260 1.89 6.98 8.66
N PHE A 261 1.79 8.28 8.88
CA PHE A 261 1.42 9.22 7.84
C PHE A 261 1.94 10.62 8.12
N ALA A 262 2.12 11.37 7.05
CA ALA A 262 2.35 12.80 7.04
C ALA A 262 1.84 13.37 5.71
N GLY A 263 1.85 14.70 5.56
CA GLY A 263 1.43 15.28 4.29
C GLY A 263 1.24 16.79 4.37
N GLN A 264 0.40 17.27 3.51
CA GLN A 264 0.00 18.66 3.42
C GLN A 264 -1.49 18.78 3.10
N GLY A 265 -2.03 19.94 3.26
CA GLY A 265 -3.39 20.29 2.83
C GLY A 265 -3.48 21.75 2.43
N THR A 266 -4.60 22.13 1.86
CA THR A 266 -4.91 23.51 1.55
C THR A 266 -6.29 23.88 2.07
N VAL A 267 -6.44 25.11 2.48
CA VAL A 267 -7.75 25.69 2.85
C VAL A 267 -8.46 26.35 1.66
N VAL A 268 -7.77 26.48 0.52
CA VAL A 268 -8.32 27.03 -0.71
C VAL A 268 -7.97 26.10 -1.89
N TYR A 269 -8.93 25.27 -2.29
CA TYR A 269 -8.86 24.47 -3.50
C TYR A 269 -10.07 24.78 -4.38
N ASN A 270 -9.85 25.56 -5.42
CA ASN A 270 -10.94 26.02 -6.29
C ASN A 270 -10.57 25.91 -7.78
N PRO A 271 -10.48 24.69 -8.32
CA PRO A 271 -10.07 24.46 -9.70
C PRO A 271 -11.04 25.05 -10.69
N ARG A 272 -10.51 25.70 -11.73
CA ARG A 272 -11.28 26.15 -12.88
C ARG A 272 -11.44 24.99 -13.86
N LEU A 273 -12.55 24.28 -13.78
CA LEU A 273 -12.85 23.20 -14.70
C LEU A 273 -13.18 23.76 -16.09
N LYS A 274 -12.53 23.24 -17.13
CA LYS A 274 -12.90 23.47 -18.51
C LYS A 274 -14.10 22.57 -18.83
N GLY A 275 -15.30 23.10 -18.69
CA GLY A 275 -16.54 22.37 -18.96
C GLY A 275 -17.64 22.70 -17.94
N LYS A 276 -18.86 22.29 -18.24
CA LYS A 276 -20.04 22.61 -17.41
C LYS A 276 -20.30 21.59 -16.29
N GLU A 277 -19.71 20.40 -16.37
CA GLU A 277 -19.96 19.32 -15.42
C GLU A 277 -18.93 19.34 -14.29
N LYS A 278 -19.43 19.51 -13.08
CA LYS A 278 -18.68 19.31 -11.84
C LYS A 278 -18.99 17.94 -11.30
N PHE A 279 -18.02 17.28 -10.71
CA PHE A 279 -18.32 16.09 -9.93
C PHE A 279 -19.26 16.43 -8.77
N PRO A 280 -20.22 15.56 -8.43
CA PRO A 280 -21.05 15.75 -7.25
C PRO A 280 -20.18 15.68 -5.99
N CYS A 281 -20.46 16.59 -5.04
CA CYS A 281 -19.80 16.53 -3.74
C CYS A 281 -20.19 15.25 -2.99
N PHE A 282 -19.31 14.74 -2.14
CA PHE A 282 -19.68 13.68 -1.20
C PHE A 282 -20.87 14.12 -0.36
N PRO A 283 -21.87 13.25 -0.15
CA PRO A 283 -23.17 13.63 0.41
C PRO A 283 -23.13 14.33 1.76
N ASN A 284 -22.13 13.98 2.58
CA ASN A 284 -22.00 14.49 3.95
C ASN A 284 -20.77 15.40 4.13
N TRP A 285 -20.20 15.91 3.05
CA TRP A 285 -19.12 16.87 3.14
C TRP A 285 -19.64 18.23 3.64
N PRO A 286 -19.04 18.83 4.70
CA PRO A 286 -19.52 20.09 5.25
C PRO A 286 -19.36 21.25 4.26
N LYS A 287 -20.39 22.09 4.17
CA LYS A 287 -20.39 23.26 3.25
C LYS A 287 -19.27 24.26 3.56
N ASP A 288 -18.97 24.47 4.82
CA ASP A 288 -17.89 25.36 5.28
C ASP A 288 -16.48 24.82 4.97
N LYS A 289 -16.38 23.57 4.50
CA LYS A 289 -15.13 22.89 4.16
C LYS A 289 -15.00 22.50 2.69
N GLU A 290 -15.85 23.02 1.83
CA GLU A 290 -15.84 22.70 0.39
C GLU A 290 -14.53 23.05 -0.34
N HIS A 291 -13.71 23.92 0.23
CA HIS A 291 -12.43 24.33 -0.36
C HIS A 291 -11.23 23.62 0.24
N ILE A 292 -11.45 22.67 1.16
CA ILE A 292 -10.35 21.90 1.74
C ILE A 292 -9.96 20.76 0.80
N ALA A 293 -8.64 20.59 0.62
CA ALA A 293 -8.05 19.38 0.07
C ALA A 293 -6.89 18.92 0.96
N GLU A 294 -6.72 17.62 1.10
CA GLU A 294 -5.58 17.05 1.82
C GLU A 294 -4.85 16.03 0.95
N TYR A 295 -3.53 16.04 1.08
CA TYR A 295 -2.57 15.21 0.36
C TYR A 295 -1.73 14.50 1.40
N VAL A 296 -1.99 13.22 1.62
CA VAL A 296 -1.41 12.44 2.72
C VAL A 296 -0.63 11.26 2.18
N ALA A 297 0.63 11.15 2.53
CA ALA A 297 1.38 9.92 2.37
C ALA A 297 1.11 9.02 3.58
N LEU A 298 0.46 7.87 3.34
CA LEU A 298 0.34 6.79 4.29
C LEU A 298 1.54 5.85 4.06
N PHE A 299 2.40 5.81 5.05
CA PHE A 299 3.69 5.16 4.94
C PHE A 299 3.56 3.62 4.92
N PRO A 300 4.38 2.87 4.14
CA PRO A 300 5.49 3.40 3.36
C PRO A 300 5.13 3.80 1.92
N ASN A 301 4.07 3.27 1.29
CA ASN A 301 4.02 3.24 -0.15
C ASN A 301 2.75 3.81 -0.80
N VAL A 302 1.90 4.52 -0.08
CA VAL A 302 0.70 5.10 -0.70
C VAL A 302 0.55 6.59 -0.41
N MET A 303 0.20 7.35 -1.45
CA MET A 303 -0.12 8.77 -1.44
C MET A 303 -1.59 8.95 -1.79
N LEU A 304 -2.32 9.67 -0.95
CA LEU A 304 -3.77 9.81 -0.97
C LEU A 304 -4.13 11.29 -1.16
N GLY A 305 -4.94 11.61 -2.16
CA GLY A 305 -5.49 12.93 -2.33
C GLY A 305 -7.00 12.93 -2.09
N ILE A 306 -7.49 13.84 -1.26
CA ILE A 306 -8.89 13.92 -0.88
C ILE A 306 -9.41 15.32 -1.17
N HIS A 307 -10.50 15.36 -1.89
CA HIS A 307 -11.26 16.56 -2.26
C HIS A 307 -12.73 16.34 -1.92
N LYS A 308 -13.51 17.39 -1.93
CA LYS A 308 -14.95 17.32 -1.64
C LYS A 308 -15.76 16.41 -2.56
N ASP A 309 -15.25 16.13 -3.73
CA ASP A 309 -15.96 15.51 -4.86
C ASP A 309 -15.21 14.32 -5.47
N HIS A 310 -13.98 14.08 -5.06
CA HIS A 310 -13.21 12.93 -5.51
C HIS A 310 -12.09 12.56 -4.54
N TYR A 311 -11.61 11.36 -4.71
CA TYR A 311 -10.49 10.76 -4.01
C TYR A 311 -9.60 10.06 -5.04
N TYR A 312 -8.30 10.09 -4.83
CA TYR A 312 -7.36 9.30 -5.60
C TYR A 312 -6.27 8.70 -4.71
N ALA A 313 -5.67 7.63 -5.18
CA ALA A 313 -4.53 6.99 -4.54
C ALA A 313 -3.44 6.70 -5.57
N TYR A 314 -2.20 7.03 -5.23
CA TYR A 314 -1.01 6.55 -5.92
C TYR A 314 -0.27 5.60 -4.97
N TRP A 315 0.02 4.39 -5.39
CA TRP A 315 0.91 3.53 -4.60
C TRP A 315 2.19 3.26 -5.36
N LEU A 316 3.25 3.17 -4.61
CA LEU A 316 4.60 2.99 -5.12
C LEU A 316 4.97 1.52 -5.08
N GLU A 317 5.52 1.04 -6.18
CA GLU A 317 6.06 -0.31 -6.34
C GLU A 317 7.56 -0.19 -6.63
N PRO A 318 8.42 -0.16 -5.60
CA PRO A 318 9.85 -0.12 -5.82
C PRO A 318 10.30 -1.34 -6.62
N VAL A 319 11.12 -1.12 -7.65
CA VAL A 319 11.62 -2.20 -8.53
C VAL A 319 13.01 -2.62 -8.10
N ASP A 320 13.85 -1.65 -7.79
CA ASP A 320 15.23 -1.84 -7.34
C ASP A 320 15.65 -0.71 -6.36
N HIS A 321 16.96 -0.56 -6.15
CA HIS A 321 17.52 0.40 -5.21
C HIS A 321 17.71 1.82 -5.78
N LYS A 322 17.37 2.04 -7.05
CA LYS A 322 17.52 3.34 -7.74
C LYS A 322 16.20 3.94 -8.16
#